data_4ca9c90f5ac7ece92bedd1a345720b36
#
_entry.id   4ca9c90f5ac7ece92bedd1a345720b36
#
_cell.length_a   1.000
_cell.length_b   1.000
_cell.length_c   1.000
_cell.angle_alpha   90.00
_cell.angle_beta   90.00
_cell.angle_gamma   90.00
#
_symmetry.space_group_name_H-M   'P 1'
#
loop_
_entity.id
_entity.type
_entity.pdbx_description
1 polymer ?
#
loop_
_entity_poly.entity_id
_entity_poly.type
_entity_poly.pdbx_seq_one_letter_code
_entity_poly.pdbx_strand_id
1 'polypeptide(L)'
;MKVAVLVTCINDALFPDVGKAVFRLLRRLGVDADFPAAQTCCGQPMVNTGYLDEAVPVVRSFVTAFEGYDYVVTPSGSCAGSARHQHSIVARRSGDTTLQEAVAQSAPRVLELTEFLVDVLGVTDVGASFAGRVTYHPTCHSLRMLGVGDRPSRLLRAVRGLELVELPDADSCCGFGGTFAVKNADVSAAMGRDKVRNVRDAGADVLVASDSSCLMHVGGLLSREGSPVRVMHLAEILASDTASTAGAPVQERTA
;
A
#
# COMPACT_ATOMS: atom_id res chain seq x y z
N MET A 1 12.91 16.07 -12.19
CA MET A 1 12.57 15.08 -11.16
C MET A 1 12.30 13.77 -11.88
N LYS A 2 13.11 12.75 -11.62
CA LYS A 2 12.98 11.40 -12.22
C LYS A 2 12.32 10.48 -11.19
N VAL A 3 11.12 10.02 -11.47
CA VAL A 3 10.29 9.24 -10.54
C VAL A 3 10.12 7.82 -11.05
N ALA A 4 10.30 6.82 -10.19
CA ALA A 4 9.94 5.44 -10.47
C ALA A 4 8.77 5.00 -9.60
N VAL A 5 7.93 4.11 -10.12
CA VAL A 5 6.88 3.45 -9.33
C VAL A 5 7.31 2.03 -8.99
N LEU A 6 7.39 1.73 -7.69
CA LEU A 6 7.46 0.36 -7.18
C LEU A 6 6.03 -0.19 -7.07
N VAL A 7 5.63 -1.02 -8.04
CA VAL A 7 4.25 -1.54 -8.11
C VAL A 7 3.96 -2.56 -7.01
N THR A 8 4.94 -3.23 -6.47
CA THR A 8 4.89 -4.31 -5.48
C THR A 8 4.42 -5.66 -6.03
N CYS A 9 4.96 -6.74 -5.48
CA CYS A 9 4.65 -8.10 -5.96
C CYS A 9 3.17 -8.49 -5.80
N ILE A 10 2.53 -8.08 -4.70
CA ILE A 10 1.10 -8.37 -4.47
C ILE A 10 0.22 -7.59 -5.45
N ASN A 11 0.53 -6.30 -5.68
CA ASN A 11 -0.24 -5.49 -6.62
C ASN A 11 -0.06 -6.00 -8.05
N ASP A 12 1.16 -6.31 -8.45
CA ASP A 12 1.43 -6.82 -9.80
C ASP A 12 0.68 -8.14 -10.08
N ALA A 13 0.75 -9.08 -9.12
CA ALA A 13 0.19 -10.42 -9.31
C ALA A 13 -1.34 -10.50 -9.11
N LEU A 14 -1.91 -9.74 -8.15
CA LEU A 14 -3.29 -9.93 -7.71
C LEU A 14 -4.17 -8.68 -7.87
N PHE A 15 -3.58 -7.48 -7.86
CA PHE A 15 -4.31 -6.20 -7.89
C PHE A 15 -3.69 -5.22 -8.89
N PRO A 16 -3.53 -5.60 -10.19
CA PRO A 16 -2.81 -4.80 -11.18
C PRO A 16 -3.42 -3.41 -11.41
N ASP A 17 -4.71 -3.24 -11.10
CA ASP A 17 -5.39 -1.96 -11.24
C ASP A 17 -4.89 -0.91 -10.25
N VAL A 18 -4.31 -1.32 -9.12
CA VAL A 18 -3.65 -0.40 -8.18
C VAL A 18 -2.43 0.28 -8.82
N GLY A 19 -1.55 -0.49 -9.46
CA GLY A 19 -0.41 0.07 -10.19
C GLY A 19 -0.84 1.02 -11.31
N LYS A 20 -1.83 0.60 -12.11
CA LYS A 20 -2.42 1.44 -13.16
C LYS A 20 -3.04 2.73 -12.60
N ALA A 21 -3.68 2.66 -11.43
CA ALA A 21 -4.25 3.82 -10.76
C ALA A 21 -3.16 4.81 -10.34
N VAL A 22 -2.04 4.33 -9.78
CA VAL A 22 -0.89 5.18 -9.44
C VAL A 22 -0.38 5.92 -10.68
N PHE A 23 -0.17 5.24 -11.81
CA PHE A 23 0.28 5.88 -13.04
C PHE A 23 -0.73 6.90 -13.59
N ARG A 24 -2.03 6.59 -13.57
CA ARG A 24 -3.08 7.56 -13.97
C ARG A 24 -3.06 8.79 -13.08
N LEU A 25 -2.93 8.60 -11.76
CA LEU A 25 -2.89 9.68 -10.79
C LEU A 25 -1.66 10.58 -11.00
N LEU A 26 -0.48 10.00 -11.10
CA LEU A 26 0.77 10.74 -11.30
C LEU A 26 0.75 11.52 -12.63
N ARG A 27 0.27 10.90 -13.70
CA ARG A 27 0.10 11.57 -15.01
C ARG A 27 -0.88 12.74 -14.93
N ARG A 28 -2.01 12.59 -14.22
CA ARG A 28 -2.97 13.68 -13.98
C ARG A 28 -2.31 14.88 -13.30
N LEU A 29 -1.35 14.62 -12.42
CA LEU A 29 -0.59 15.64 -11.68
C LEU A 29 0.66 16.14 -12.44
N GLY A 30 0.84 15.77 -13.71
CA GLY A 30 1.96 16.21 -14.52
C GLY A 30 3.30 15.53 -14.19
N VAL A 31 3.26 14.41 -13.46
CA VAL A 31 4.46 13.61 -13.14
C VAL A 31 4.58 12.48 -14.15
N ASP A 32 5.66 12.50 -14.92
CA ASP A 32 6.07 11.37 -15.76
C ASP A 32 6.89 10.39 -14.91
N ALA A 33 6.34 9.20 -14.70
CA ALA A 33 6.91 8.20 -13.82
C ALA A 33 7.23 6.93 -14.60
N ASP A 34 8.42 6.39 -14.34
CA ASP A 34 8.90 5.16 -14.95
C ASP A 34 8.44 3.90 -14.22
N PHE A 35 8.35 2.81 -14.97
CA PHE A 35 8.23 1.45 -14.45
C PHE A 35 9.53 0.69 -14.71
N PRO A 36 10.50 0.62 -13.78
CA PRO A 36 11.71 -0.18 -13.97
C PRO A 36 11.36 -1.66 -14.12
N ALA A 37 11.55 -2.22 -15.29
CA ALA A 37 11.17 -3.61 -15.59
C ALA A 37 11.97 -4.64 -14.77
N ALA A 38 13.12 -4.26 -14.22
CA ALA A 38 13.95 -5.11 -13.37
C ALA A 38 13.48 -5.12 -11.90
N GLN A 39 12.43 -4.36 -11.54
CA GLN A 39 11.94 -4.37 -10.16
C GLN A 39 11.38 -5.73 -9.76
N THR A 40 11.54 -6.07 -8.48
CA THR A 40 11.04 -7.31 -7.89
C THR A 40 10.32 -7.02 -6.57
N CYS A 41 10.24 -8.02 -5.70
CA CYS A 41 9.70 -7.84 -4.34
C CYS A 41 10.59 -6.89 -3.52
N CYS A 42 10.00 -6.17 -2.54
CA CYS A 42 10.75 -5.39 -1.56
C CYS A 42 11.53 -6.24 -0.53
N GLY A 43 11.34 -7.55 -0.50
CA GLY A 43 12.01 -8.47 0.43
C GLY A 43 11.36 -8.58 1.82
N GLN A 44 10.36 -7.80 2.14
CA GLN A 44 9.72 -7.79 3.46
C GLN A 44 9.28 -9.17 3.98
N PRO A 45 8.66 -10.07 3.17
CA PRO A 45 8.26 -11.39 3.65
C PRO A 45 9.43 -12.23 4.16
N MET A 46 10.60 -12.13 3.53
CA MET A 46 11.82 -12.82 3.96
C MET A 46 12.31 -12.26 5.28
N VAL A 47 12.42 -10.92 5.39
CA VAL A 47 12.86 -10.25 6.62
C VAL A 47 11.94 -10.55 7.80
N ASN A 48 10.62 -10.45 7.60
CA ASN A 48 9.65 -10.73 8.65
C ASN A 48 9.63 -12.21 9.10
N THR A 49 10.16 -13.11 8.26
CA THR A 49 10.26 -14.54 8.57
C THR A 49 11.62 -14.91 9.16
N GLY A 50 12.60 -13.99 9.15
CA GLY A 50 13.95 -14.19 9.67
C GLY A 50 14.96 -14.70 8.62
N TYR A 51 14.57 -14.82 7.36
CA TYR A 51 15.44 -15.24 6.24
C TYR A 51 16.26 -14.05 5.71
N LEU A 52 17.17 -13.54 6.55
CA LEU A 52 17.94 -12.34 6.23
C LEU A 52 19.00 -12.58 5.14
N ASP A 53 19.62 -13.76 5.14
CA ASP A 53 20.66 -14.11 4.16
C ASP A 53 20.03 -14.26 2.76
N GLU A 54 18.85 -14.87 2.68
CA GLU A 54 18.08 -15.03 1.45
C GLU A 54 17.49 -13.69 0.96
N ALA A 55 17.31 -12.72 1.84
CA ALA A 55 16.86 -11.39 1.46
C ALA A 55 17.96 -10.54 0.80
N VAL A 56 19.25 -10.88 0.98
CA VAL A 56 20.37 -10.11 0.42
C VAL A 56 20.28 -9.92 -1.09
N PRO A 57 20.10 -10.96 -1.92
CA PRO A 57 19.98 -10.78 -3.38
C PRO A 57 18.75 -9.94 -3.76
N VAL A 58 17.66 -10.02 -3.00
CA VAL A 58 16.45 -9.23 -3.25
C VAL A 58 16.70 -7.74 -2.98
N VAL A 59 17.36 -7.41 -1.87
CA VAL A 59 17.73 -6.03 -1.54
C VAL A 59 18.72 -5.47 -2.57
N ARG A 60 19.69 -6.28 -3.02
CA ARG A 60 20.61 -5.90 -4.09
C ARG A 60 19.89 -5.59 -5.39
N SER A 61 18.97 -6.46 -5.80
CA SER A 61 18.13 -6.25 -7.00
C SER A 61 17.31 -4.97 -6.87
N PHE A 62 16.75 -4.69 -5.69
CA PHE A 62 15.99 -3.47 -5.42
C PHE A 62 16.85 -2.21 -5.64
N VAL A 63 17.99 -2.10 -4.97
CA VAL A 63 18.83 -0.89 -5.08
C VAL A 63 19.32 -0.68 -6.52
N THR A 64 19.63 -1.76 -7.24
CA THR A 64 20.05 -1.70 -8.65
C THR A 64 18.90 -1.24 -9.57
N ALA A 65 17.68 -1.79 -9.38
CA ALA A 65 16.53 -1.46 -10.22
C ALA A 65 16.10 0.01 -10.08
N PHE A 66 16.33 0.60 -8.92
CA PHE A 66 15.93 1.98 -8.61
C PHE A 66 17.09 2.97 -8.55
N GLU A 67 18.26 2.58 -9.04
CA GLU A 67 19.40 3.48 -9.16
C GLU A 67 19.11 4.64 -10.11
N GLY A 68 19.57 5.85 -9.75
CA GLY A 68 19.46 7.05 -10.58
C GLY A 68 18.07 7.71 -10.63
N TYR A 69 17.10 7.23 -9.83
CA TYR A 69 15.84 7.94 -9.62
C TYR A 69 15.92 8.89 -8.43
N ASP A 70 15.29 10.06 -8.55
CA ASP A 70 15.18 11.03 -7.46
C ASP A 70 14.22 10.51 -6.39
N TYR A 71 13.11 9.86 -6.82
CA TYR A 71 12.10 9.26 -5.95
C TYR A 71 11.64 7.90 -6.45
N VAL A 72 11.37 7.01 -5.50
CA VAL A 72 10.70 5.72 -5.72
C VAL A 72 9.38 5.75 -4.96
N VAL A 73 8.28 5.82 -5.69
CA VAL A 73 6.94 5.94 -5.12
C VAL A 73 6.26 4.58 -5.10
N THR A 74 5.70 4.19 -3.97
CA THR A 74 4.99 2.91 -3.85
C THR A 74 3.61 3.07 -3.21
N PRO A 75 2.57 2.43 -3.74
CA PRO A 75 1.25 2.35 -3.11
C PRO A 75 1.21 1.27 -2.02
N SER A 76 2.21 1.26 -1.15
CA SER A 76 2.29 0.26 -0.07
C SER A 76 3.17 0.76 1.06
N GLY A 77 2.55 1.08 2.19
CA GLY A 77 3.28 1.48 3.39
C GLY A 77 4.19 0.38 3.92
N SER A 78 3.80 -0.88 3.75
CA SER A 78 4.63 -2.01 4.17
C SER A 78 5.88 -2.16 3.31
N CYS A 79 5.80 -1.98 1.99
CA CYS A 79 6.95 -2.04 1.10
C CYS A 79 7.87 -0.81 1.27
N ALA A 80 7.30 0.39 1.41
CA ALA A 80 8.08 1.59 1.71
C ALA A 80 8.83 1.46 3.04
N GLY A 81 8.13 0.99 4.08
CA GLY A 81 8.72 0.74 5.40
C GLY A 81 9.86 -0.29 5.35
N SER A 82 9.69 -1.37 4.58
CA SER A 82 10.74 -2.36 4.39
C SER A 82 11.98 -1.75 3.73
N ALA A 83 11.80 -1.02 2.62
CA ALA A 83 12.93 -0.41 1.91
C ALA A 83 13.65 0.64 2.77
N ARG A 84 12.93 1.45 3.53
CA ARG A 84 13.51 2.52 4.35
C ARG A 84 14.19 2.03 5.62
N HIS A 85 13.68 0.96 6.24
CA HIS A 85 14.13 0.54 7.58
C HIS A 85 14.72 -0.87 7.62
N GLN A 86 14.15 -1.84 6.87
CA GLN A 86 14.58 -3.22 6.96
C GLN A 86 15.74 -3.56 6.02
N HIS A 87 15.86 -2.91 4.87
CA HIS A 87 16.98 -3.13 3.95
C HIS A 87 18.35 -2.89 4.64
N SER A 88 18.44 -1.91 5.54
CA SER A 88 19.67 -1.67 6.31
C SER A 88 20.05 -2.83 7.22
N ILE A 89 19.06 -3.58 7.74
CA ILE A 89 19.30 -4.77 8.55
C ILE A 89 19.90 -5.88 7.68
N VAL A 90 19.32 -6.09 6.50
CA VAL A 90 19.79 -7.09 5.52
C VAL A 90 21.18 -6.74 5.00
N ALA A 91 21.42 -5.47 4.66
CA ALA A 91 22.72 -5.01 4.18
C ALA A 91 23.82 -5.16 5.23
N ARG A 92 23.54 -4.85 6.49
CA ARG A 92 24.50 -5.12 7.60
C ARG A 92 24.76 -6.62 7.77
N ARG A 93 23.72 -7.45 7.67
CA ARG A 93 23.85 -8.92 7.77
C ARG A 93 24.77 -9.48 6.70
N SER A 94 24.72 -8.93 5.47
CA SER A 94 25.57 -9.40 4.36
C SER A 94 27.06 -9.13 4.54
N GLY A 95 27.44 -8.17 5.38
CA GLY A 95 28.83 -7.70 5.52
C GLY A 95 29.37 -6.91 4.30
N ASP A 96 28.56 -6.69 3.25
CA ASP A 96 28.93 -5.97 2.05
C ASP A 96 28.76 -4.46 2.24
N THR A 97 29.87 -3.73 2.32
CA THR A 97 29.89 -2.27 2.51
C THR A 97 29.29 -1.53 1.33
N THR A 98 29.49 -2.01 0.11
CA THR A 98 28.91 -1.41 -1.11
C THR A 98 27.39 -1.49 -1.07
N LEU A 99 26.83 -2.62 -0.64
CA LEU A 99 25.37 -2.76 -0.48
C LEU A 99 24.85 -1.86 0.64
N GLN A 100 25.59 -1.72 1.75
CA GLN A 100 25.20 -0.85 2.86
C GLN A 100 25.14 0.63 2.41
N GLU A 101 26.11 1.09 1.64
CA GLU A 101 26.14 2.44 1.07
C GLU A 101 24.98 2.65 0.08
N ALA A 102 24.75 1.71 -0.84
CA ALA A 102 23.65 1.77 -1.80
C ALA A 102 22.28 1.83 -1.11
N VAL A 103 22.07 1.03 -0.07
CA VAL A 103 20.84 1.06 0.74
C VAL A 103 20.69 2.39 1.47
N ALA A 104 21.76 2.91 2.08
CA ALA A 104 21.71 4.19 2.77
C ALA A 104 21.36 5.37 1.84
N GLN A 105 21.83 5.31 0.59
CA GLN A 105 21.50 6.31 -0.44
C GLN A 105 20.07 6.15 -1.00
N SER A 106 19.58 4.93 -1.13
CA SER A 106 18.26 4.68 -1.73
C SER A 106 17.11 4.89 -0.73
N ALA A 107 17.28 4.54 0.54
CA ALA A 107 16.23 4.54 1.55
C ALA A 107 15.48 5.88 1.69
N PRO A 108 16.13 7.07 1.74
CA PRO A 108 15.43 8.35 1.85
C PRO A 108 14.58 8.72 0.63
N ARG A 109 14.86 8.08 -0.53
CA ARG A 109 14.15 8.35 -1.79
C ARG A 109 12.89 7.49 -1.96
N VAL A 110 12.70 6.46 -1.12
CA VAL A 110 11.52 5.59 -1.16
C VAL A 110 10.40 6.22 -0.34
N LEU A 111 9.30 6.57 -0.99
CA LEU A 111 8.15 7.21 -0.37
C LEU A 111 6.88 6.39 -0.58
N GLU A 112 6.05 6.35 0.45
CA GLU A 112 4.67 5.91 0.29
C GLU A 112 3.91 6.96 -0.56
N LEU A 113 2.92 6.53 -1.33
CA LEU A 113 2.22 7.38 -2.30
C LEU A 113 1.72 8.69 -1.69
N THR A 114 1.15 8.67 -0.49
CA THR A 114 0.60 9.88 0.12
C THR A 114 1.67 10.83 0.66
N GLU A 115 2.82 10.30 1.09
CA GLU A 115 3.99 11.13 1.41
C GLU A 115 4.47 11.87 0.15
N PHE A 116 4.58 11.17 -0.97
CA PHE A 116 4.99 11.79 -2.23
C PHE A 116 4.01 12.88 -2.70
N LEU A 117 2.71 12.61 -2.64
CA LEU A 117 1.68 13.57 -3.06
C LEU A 117 1.70 14.83 -2.20
N VAL A 118 1.75 14.66 -0.88
CA VAL A 118 1.59 15.78 0.05
C VAL A 118 2.92 16.52 0.31
N ASP A 119 4.01 15.78 0.55
CA ASP A 119 5.27 16.39 1.00
C ASP A 119 6.17 16.81 -0.17
N VAL A 120 6.11 16.11 -1.32
CA VAL A 120 6.95 16.41 -2.48
C VAL A 120 6.19 17.26 -3.50
N LEU A 121 4.96 16.87 -3.86
CA LEU A 121 4.17 17.63 -4.84
C LEU A 121 3.38 18.78 -4.20
N GLY A 122 3.19 18.79 -2.88
CA GLY A 122 2.44 19.81 -2.16
C GLY A 122 0.94 19.80 -2.44
N VAL A 123 0.37 18.65 -2.90
CA VAL A 123 -1.04 18.55 -3.28
C VAL A 123 -1.84 17.76 -2.26
N THR A 124 -3.05 18.25 -1.96
CA THR A 124 -4.05 17.56 -1.14
C THR A 124 -5.34 17.31 -1.91
N ASP A 125 -5.63 18.09 -2.95
CA ASP A 125 -6.70 17.84 -3.91
C ASP A 125 -6.08 17.35 -5.22
N VAL A 126 -6.32 16.10 -5.56
CA VAL A 126 -5.81 15.44 -6.77
C VAL A 126 -6.84 15.43 -7.91
N GLY A 127 -7.95 16.14 -7.76
CA GLY A 127 -9.02 16.21 -8.74
C GLY A 127 -9.89 14.95 -8.81
N ALA A 128 -9.85 14.11 -7.77
CA ALA A 128 -10.63 12.87 -7.72
C ALA A 128 -12.12 13.13 -7.44
N SER A 129 -12.96 12.20 -7.88
CA SER A 129 -14.39 12.18 -7.58
C SER A 129 -14.85 10.75 -7.35
N PHE A 130 -15.50 10.52 -6.21
CA PHE A 130 -16.02 9.22 -5.82
C PHE A 130 -17.26 9.42 -4.94
N ALA A 131 -18.41 8.87 -5.32
CA ALA A 131 -19.63 8.98 -4.53
C ALA A 131 -19.77 7.75 -3.61
N GLY A 132 -19.89 7.98 -2.30
CA GLY A 132 -20.13 6.92 -1.32
C GLY A 132 -19.50 7.19 0.04
N ARG A 133 -19.91 6.37 1.02
CA ARG A 133 -19.38 6.41 2.39
C ARG A 133 -18.17 5.50 2.48
N VAL A 134 -17.04 6.08 2.85
CA VAL A 134 -15.73 5.42 2.86
C VAL A 134 -15.16 5.44 4.26
N THR A 135 -14.61 4.32 4.72
CA THR A 135 -13.79 4.28 5.93
C THR A 135 -12.35 3.90 5.58
N TYR A 136 -11.38 4.43 6.34
CA TYR A 136 -9.96 4.25 6.04
C TYR A 136 -9.24 3.45 7.13
N HIS A 137 -8.58 2.36 6.73
CA HIS A 137 -7.67 1.59 7.58
C HIS A 137 -6.23 2.09 7.36
N PRO A 138 -5.60 2.72 8.39
CA PRO A 138 -4.29 3.38 8.23
C PRO A 138 -3.10 2.43 8.05
N THR A 139 -3.31 1.13 8.13
CA THR A 139 -2.29 0.06 8.10
C THR A 139 -1.14 0.25 9.11
N CYS A 140 -0.67 -0.82 9.71
CA CYS A 140 0.29 -0.71 10.83
C CYS A 140 1.66 -0.18 10.40
N HIS A 141 2.11 -0.46 9.17
CA HIS A 141 3.40 0.03 8.67
C HIS A 141 3.35 1.53 8.35
N SER A 142 2.29 1.99 7.68
CA SER A 142 2.09 3.42 7.42
C SER A 142 1.96 4.22 8.70
N LEU A 143 1.20 3.69 9.68
CA LEU A 143 0.95 4.37 10.93
C LEU A 143 2.19 4.41 11.84
N ARG A 144 2.84 3.25 12.08
CA ARG A 144 3.85 3.09 13.13
C ARG A 144 5.29 3.14 12.64
N MET A 145 5.55 2.63 11.43
CA MET A 145 6.91 2.57 10.90
C MET A 145 7.26 3.82 10.08
N LEU A 146 6.36 4.27 9.23
CA LEU A 146 6.57 5.45 8.38
C LEU A 146 6.10 6.75 9.03
N GLY A 147 5.13 6.72 9.94
CA GLY A 147 4.54 7.91 10.51
C GLY A 147 3.83 8.78 9.48
N VAL A 148 3.09 8.15 8.56
CA VAL A 148 2.39 8.83 7.45
C VAL A 148 1.41 9.91 7.96
N GLY A 149 0.86 9.72 9.17
CA GLY A 149 0.00 10.71 9.82
C GLY A 149 -1.35 10.89 9.12
N ASP A 150 -1.78 12.13 8.97
CA ASP A 150 -3.09 12.50 8.42
C ASP A 150 -3.13 12.65 6.89
N ARG A 151 -2.00 12.47 6.19
CA ARG A 151 -1.89 12.65 4.72
C ARG A 151 -2.97 11.88 3.95
N PRO A 152 -3.22 10.57 4.22
CA PRO A 152 -4.27 9.83 3.54
C PRO A 152 -5.67 10.42 3.77
N SER A 153 -5.97 10.79 5.02
CA SER A 153 -7.26 11.36 5.38
C SER A 153 -7.48 12.75 4.77
N ARG A 154 -6.45 13.57 4.66
CA ARG A 154 -6.52 14.87 3.97
C ARG A 154 -6.82 14.69 2.49
N LEU A 155 -6.15 13.76 1.82
CA LEU A 155 -6.40 13.44 0.42
C LEU A 155 -7.82 12.89 0.21
N LEU A 156 -8.29 11.97 1.08
CA LEU A 156 -9.64 11.41 0.98
C LEU A 156 -10.73 12.46 1.19
N ARG A 157 -10.56 13.39 2.14
CA ARG A 157 -11.52 14.48 2.40
C ARG A 157 -11.64 15.47 1.23
N ALA A 158 -10.61 15.57 0.38
CA ALA A 158 -10.65 16.40 -0.81
C ALA A 158 -11.33 15.72 -2.01
N VAL A 159 -11.62 14.42 -1.95
CA VAL A 159 -12.32 13.70 -3.03
C VAL A 159 -13.78 14.14 -3.10
N ARG A 160 -14.20 14.66 -4.24
CA ARG A 160 -15.58 15.13 -4.44
C ARG A 160 -16.59 14.01 -4.32
N GLY A 161 -17.63 14.21 -3.51
CA GLY A 161 -18.72 13.25 -3.30
C GLY A 161 -18.42 12.13 -2.31
N LEU A 162 -17.20 12.07 -1.75
CA LEU A 162 -16.80 11.09 -0.76
C LEU A 162 -17.17 11.57 0.65
N GLU A 163 -17.89 10.74 1.40
CA GLU A 163 -18.10 10.91 2.83
C GLU A 163 -17.11 10.01 3.59
N LEU A 164 -16.10 10.62 4.23
CA LEU A 164 -15.13 9.87 5.03
C LEU A 164 -15.69 9.68 6.45
N VAL A 165 -16.00 8.43 6.80
CA VAL A 165 -16.49 8.05 8.13
C VAL A 165 -15.37 7.43 8.94
N GLU A 166 -15.42 7.63 10.25
CA GLU A 166 -14.41 7.13 11.18
C GLU A 166 -14.47 5.59 11.27
N LEU A 167 -13.29 4.96 11.30
CA LEU A 167 -13.15 3.54 11.56
C LEU A 167 -12.92 3.34 13.08
N PRO A 168 -13.81 2.68 13.80
CA PRO A 168 -13.55 2.30 15.19
C PRO A 168 -12.25 1.47 15.29
N ASP A 169 -11.45 1.70 16.33
CA ASP A 169 -10.15 1.05 16.53
C ASP A 169 -9.29 1.01 15.26
N ALA A 170 -9.22 2.14 14.57
CA ALA A 170 -8.53 2.27 13.28
C ALA A 170 -7.09 1.77 13.33
N ASP A 171 -6.38 2.00 14.44
CA ASP A 171 -4.98 1.65 14.70
C ASP A 171 -4.74 0.17 14.99
N SER A 172 -5.80 -0.64 15.21
CA SER A 172 -5.67 -2.08 15.40
C SER A 172 -5.21 -2.77 14.10
N CYS A 173 -4.37 -3.82 14.25
CA CYS A 173 -3.85 -4.58 13.10
C CYS A 173 -4.98 -5.37 12.41
N CYS A 174 -4.90 -5.47 11.07
CA CYS A 174 -5.82 -6.30 10.28
C CYS A 174 -5.60 -7.81 10.45
N GLY A 175 -4.46 -8.24 11.03
CA GLY A 175 -4.13 -9.64 11.23
C GLY A 175 -3.34 -10.31 10.10
N PHE A 176 -3.13 -9.69 8.94
CA PHE A 176 -2.44 -10.32 7.82
C PHE A 176 -0.99 -10.72 8.17
N GLY A 177 -0.12 -9.76 8.44
CA GLY A 177 1.27 -9.99 8.86
C GLY A 177 2.13 -10.86 7.93
N GLY A 178 1.78 -11.00 6.64
CA GLY A 178 2.49 -11.83 5.68
C GLY A 178 2.42 -13.32 6.07
N THR A 179 3.57 -13.95 6.30
CA THR A 179 3.67 -15.36 6.73
C THR A 179 3.00 -15.65 8.08
N PHE A 180 2.75 -14.62 8.90
CA PHE A 180 2.01 -14.74 10.15
C PHE A 180 0.59 -15.29 9.90
N ALA A 181 -0.10 -14.81 8.86
CA ALA A 181 -1.44 -15.27 8.52
C ALA A 181 -1.51 -16.78 8.18
N VAL A 182 -0.38 -17.35 7.73
CA VAL A 182 -0.29 -18.80 7.45
C VAL A 182 0.15 -19.58 8.67
N LYS A 183 1.17 -19.09 9.38
CA LYS A 183 1.76 -19.79 10.55
C LYS A 183 0.88 -19.71 11.80
N ASN A 184 0.05 -18.68 11.92
CA ASN A 184 -0.81 -18.40 13.08
C ASN A 184 -2.24 -18.10 12.60
N ALA A 185 -2.80 -18.98 11.76
CA ALA A 185 -4.03 -18.74 11.02
C ALA A 185 -5.22 -18.39 11.93
N ASP A 186 -5.37 -19.06 13.06
CA ASP A 186 -6.50 -18.82 13.99
C ASP A 186 -6.42 -17.42 14.63
N VAL A 187 -5.22 -17.01 15.04
CA VAL A 187 -4.99 -15.68 15.62
C VAL A 187 -5.18 -14.59 14.57
N SER A 188 -4.61 -14.81 13.38
CA SER A 188 -4.76 -13.92 12.23
C SER A 188 -6.23 -13.71 11.86
N ALA A 189 -7.00 -14.79 11.78
CA ALA A 189 -8.42 -14.75 11.48
C ALA A 189 -9.23 -14.07 12.61
N ALA A 190 -8.86 -14.26 13.88
CA ALA A 190 -9.50 -13.58 15.01
C ALA A 190 -9.29 -12.06 14.91
N MET A 191 -8.06 -11.60 14.70
CA MET A 191 -7.75 -10.17 14.49
C MET A 191 -8.49 -9.59 13.28
N GLY A 192 -8.57 -10.35 12.19
CA GLY A 192 -9.30 -9.95 10.99
C GLY A 192 -10.80 -9.80 11.24
N ARG A 193 -11.41 -10.72 12.00
CA ARG A 193 -12.84 -10.62 12.40
C ARG A 193 -13.11 -9.40 13.29
N ASP A 194 -12.19 -9.04 14.19
CA ASP A 194 -12.31 -7.82 14.97
C ASP A 194 -12.33 -6.59 14.05
N LYS A 195 -11.43 -6.55 13.08
CA LYS A 195 -11.40 -5.47 12.08
C LYS A 195 -12.67 -5.45 11.22
N VAL A 196 -13.21 -6.60 10.82
CA VAL A 196 -14.48 -6.71 10.09
C VAL A 196 -15.64 -6.12 10.89
N ARG A 197 -15.72 -6.40 12.21
CA ARG A 197 -16.72 -5.77 13.09
C ARG A 197 -16.60 -4.24 13.05
N ASN A 198 -15.40 -3.71 13.25
CA ASN A 198 -15.15 -2.26 13.23
C ASN A 198 -15.56 -1.62 11.89
N VAL A 199 -15.28 -2.30 10.78
CA VAL A 199 -15.70 -1.84 9.44
C VAL A 199 -17.22 -1.80 9.28
N ARG A 200 -17.94 -2.80 9.81
CA ARG A 200 -19.41 -2.81 9.82
C ARG A 200 -19.98 -1.72 10.71
N ASP A 201 -19.41 -1.54 11.91
CA ASP A 201 -19.85 -0.53 12.87
C ASP A 201 -19.63 0.90 12.34
N ALA A 202 -18.65 1.11 11.48
CA ALA A 202 -18.46 2.38 10.76
C ALA A 202 -19.61 2.72 9.79
N GLY A 203 -20.41 1.74 9.36
CA GLY A 203 -21.51 1.94 8.42
C GLY A 203 -21.04 2.46 7.05
N ALA A 204 -19.85 2.09 6.61
CA ALA A 204 -19.29 2.48 5.34
C ALA A 204 -19.65 1.51 4.22
N ASP A 205 -19.75 2.02 2.98
CA ASP A 205 -19.94 1.20 1.78
C ASP A 205 -18.61 0.60 1.29
N VAL A 206 -17.50 1.27 1.61
CA VAL A 206 -16.16 0.91 1.13
C VAL A 206 -15.13 1.03 2.25
N LEU A 207 -14.33 -0.03 2.44
CA LEU A 207 -13.10 0.01 3.23
C LEU A 207 -11.93 0.36 2.31
N VAL A 208 -11.20 1.40 2.66
CA VAL A 208 -9.99 1.85 1.94
C VAL A 208 -8.75 1.64 2.78
N ALA A 209 -7.65 1.24 2.16
CA ALA A 209 -6.32 1.20 2.76
C ALA A 209 -5.23 1.41 1.70
N SER A 210 -4.00 1.67 2.15
CA SER A 210 -2.81 1.81 1.28
C SER A 210 -1.96 0.54 1.19
N ASP A 211 -2.46 -0.60 1.66
CA ASP A 211 -1.81 -1.91 1.53
C ASP A 211 -2.83 -2.96 1.05
N SER A 212 -2.67 -3.44 -0.18
CA SER A 212 -3.54 -4.47 -0.77
C SER A 212 -3.55 -5.77 0.02
N SER A 213 -2.48 -6.08 0.74
CA SER A 213 -2.40 -7.25 1.62
C SER A 213 -3.40 -7.19 2.78
N CYS A 214 -3.57 -6.01 3.39
CA CYS A 214 -4.59 -5.80 4.41
C CYS A 214 -6.00 -5.89 3.82
N LEU A 215 -6.21 -5.26 2.66
CA LEU A 215 -7.50 -5.30 1.94
C LEU A 215 -7.87 -6.71 1.53
N MET A 216 -6.92 -7.51 1.03
CA MET A 216 -7.13 -8.91 0.68
C MET A 216 -7.59 -9.72 1.89
N HIS A 217 -6.93 -9.56 3.03
CA HIS A 217 -7.25 -10.30 4.25
C HIS A 217 -8.63 -9.94 4.81
N VAL A 218 -8.89 -8.64 5.01
CA VAL A 218 -10.18 -8.17 5.53
C VAL A 218 -11.30 -8.38 4.53
N GLY A 219 -11.05 -8.14 3.24
CA GLY A 219 -12.01 -8.35 2.16
C GLY A 219 -12.42 -9.81 2.01
N GLY A 220 -11.48 -10.75 2.17
CA GLY A 220 -11.79 -12.17 2.18
C GLY A 220 -12.71 -12.58 3.34
N LEU A 221 -12.53 -11.99 4.53
CA LEU A 221 -13.41 -12.21 5.67
C LEU A 221 -14.78 -11.56 5.48
N LEU A 222 -14.85 -10.31 5.00
CA LEU A 222 -16.10 -9.63 4.65
C LEU A 222 -16.91 -10.46 3.66
N SER A 223 -16.28 -10.97 2.61
CA SER A 223 -16.92 -11.82 1.59
C SER A 223 -17.47 -13.12 2.18
N ARG A 224 -16.68 -13.81 3.02
CA ARG A 224 -17.14 -15.04 3.70
C ARG A 224 -18.34 -14.82 4.61
N GLU A 225 -18.47 -13.64 5.19
CA GLU A 225 -19.58 -13.27 6.06
C GLU A 225 -20.76 -12.63 5.29
N GLY A 226 -20.72 -12.61 3.96
CA GLY A 226 -21.77 -12.04 3.12
C GLY A 226 -21.96 -10.53 3.28
N SER A 227 -20.91 -9.80 3.71
CA SER A 227 -20.97 -8.35 3.88
C SER A 227 -21.01 -7.64 2.53
N PRO A 228 -21.85 -6.61 2.35
CA PRO A 228 -21.90 -5.81 1.14
C PRO A 228 -20.74 -4.80 1.04
N VAL A 229 -19.94 -4.64 2.09
CA VAL A 229 -18.83 -3.68 2.12
C VAL A 229 -17.75 -4.09 1.12
N ARG A 230 -17.45 -3.21 0.19
CA ARG A 230 -16.36 -3.41 -0.80
C ARG A 230 -15.03 -3.01 -0.20
N VAL A 231 -13.93 -3.55 -0.76
CA VAL A 231 -12.58 -3.08 -0.44
C VAL A 231 -11.98 -2.40 -1.68
N MET A 232 -11.31 -1.26 -1.49
CA MET A 232 -10.64 -0.54 -2.56
C MET A 232 -9.30 0.00 -2.08
N HIS A 233 -8.31 0.03 -2.95
CA HIS A 233 -7.03 0.63 -2.62
C HIS A 233 -7.13 2.17 -2.66
N LEU A 234 -6.41 2.86 -1.77
CA LEU A 234 -6.39 4.33 -1.71
C LEU A 234 -6.06 4.96 -3.07
N ALA A 235 -5.07 4.39 -3.79
CA ALA A 235 -4.70 4.87 -5.13
C ALA A 235 -5.85 4.81 -6.14
N GLU A 236 -6.74 3.82 -6.04
CA GLU A 236 -7.91 3.70 -6.92
C GLU A 236 -8.92 4.81 -6.65
N ILE A 237 -9.17 5.12 -5.37
CA ILE A 237 -10.02 6.27 -4.97
C ILE A 237 -9.42 7.59 -5.47
N LEU A 238 -8.13 7.80 -5.25
CA LEU A 238 -7.46 9.05 -5.66
C LEU A 238 -7.32 9.19 -7.18
N ALA A 239 -7.33 8.09 -7.92
CA ALA A 239 -7.30 8.09 -9.39
C ALA A 239 -8.70 8.17 -10.02
N SER A 240 -9.78 8.01 -9.23
CA SER A 240 -11.15 7.98 -9.76
C SER A 240 -11.58 9.34 -10.34
N ASP A 241 -12.50 9.28 -11.29
CA ASP A 241 -13.23 10.40 -11.86
C ASP A 241 -14.71 10.05 -12.03
N THR A 242 -15.57 11.02 -12.27
CA THR A 242 -17.01 10.82 -12.39
C THR A 242 -17.41 9.86 -13.52
N ALA A 243 -16.53 9.61 -14.49
CA ALA A 243 -16.79 8.68 -15.58
C ALA A 243 -16.49 7.22 -15.17
N SER A 244 -15.64 7.00 -14.15
CA SER A 244 -15.19 5.66 -13.72
C SER A 244 -16.09 5.01 -12.66
N THR A 245 -17.03 5.74 -12.05
CA THR A 245 -17.84 5.25 -10.91
C THR A 245 -19.15 4.58 -11.31
N ALA A 246 -19.52 4.55 -12.60
CA ALA A 246 -20.67 3.82 -13.10
C ALA A 246 -20.31 2.36 -13.37
N GLY A 247 -20.31 1.54 -12.32
CA GLY A 247 -20.58 0.10 -12.40
C GLY A 247 -19.64 -0.77 -13.21
N ALA A 248 -18.55 -1.25 -12.59
CA ALA A 248 -18.09 -2.58 -12.94
C ALA A 248 -18.67 -3.57 -11.91
N PRO A 249 -19.59 -4.47 -12.29
CA PRO A 249 -19.98 -5.57 -11.42
C PRO A 249 -18.74 -6.45 -11.19
N VAL A 250 -18.60 -6.92 -9.95
CA VAL A 250 -17.66 -7.99 -9.60
C VAL A 250 -17.91 -9.14 -10.57
N GLN A 251 -16.96 -9.43 -11.45
CA GLN A 251 -17.00 -10.68 -12.20
C GLN A 251 -16.84 -11.80 -11.18
N GLU A 252 -17.95 -12.53 -10.95
CA GLU A 252 -17.92 -13.84 -10.33
C GLU A 252 -16.93 -14.71 -11.13
N ARG A 253 -15.74 -14.92 -10.57
CA ARG A 253 -14.89 -15.99 -11.04
C ARG A 253 -15.50 -17.29 -10.53
N THR A 254 -16.33 -17.90 -11.37
CA THR A 254 -16.69 -19.30 -11.20
C THR A 254 -15.43 -20.15 -11.15
N ALA A 255 -15.38 -21.02 -10.13
CA ALA A 255 -14.31 -21.97 -9.83
C ALA A 255 -14.04 -22.94 -10.99
#